data_86e6cb843d25ada429059d37b0dec043
#
_entry.id   86e6cb843d25ada429059d37b0dec043
#
_cell.length_a   1.000
_cell.length_b   1.000
_cell.length_c   1.000
_cell.angle_alpha   90.00
_cell.angle_beta   90.00
_cell.angle_gamma   90.00
#
_symmetry.space_group_name_H-M   'P 1'
#
loop_
_entity.id
_entity.type
_entity.pdbx_description
1 polymer ?
#
loop_
_entity_poly.entity_id
_entity_poly.type
_entity_poly.pdbx_seq_one_letter_code
_entity_poly.pdbx_strand_id
1 'polypeptide(L)'
;MESNNLWQNRKVCVTGGAGFLGSFVVEKLEQRQPKDIFVPRIEDYDLTKLEDIMRMLETARPDIIIHLAALAGGIGANRARPAEFFYKNLMMGVQLMHEAWQHKVEKFVAVGTICAYPKFTPLPFKEENL
;
A
#
# COMPACT_ATOMS: atom_id res chain seq x y z
N MET A 1 14.78 6.15 -27.51
CA MET A 1 13.91 5.23 -26.76
C MET A 1 12.94 6.08 -25.96
N GLU A 2 11.71 6.15 -26.40
CA GLU A 2 10.66 6.75 -25.59
C GLU A 2 10.56 5.90 -24.31
N SER A 3 10.96 6.44 -23.19
CA SER A 3 10.66 5.85 -21.90
C SER A 3 9.14 5.87 -21.79
N ASN A 4 8.52 4.72 -22.03
CA ASN A 4 7.09 4.54 -21.85
C ASN A 4 6.81 4.92 -20.38
N ASN A 5 6.40 6.17 -20.17
CA ASN A 5 6.20 6.68 -18.82
C ASN A 5 4.96 5.98 -18.26
N LEU A 6 5.18 4.90 -17.50
CA LEU A 6 4.12 4.12 -16.88
C LEU A 6 3.07 4.98 -16.16
N TRP A 7 3.47 6.14 -15.69
CA TRP A 7 2.65 7.04 -14.88
C TRP A 7 1.76 7.96 -15.70
N GLN A 8 2.16 8.22 -16.96
CA GLN A 8 1.45 9.16 -17.83
C GLN A 8 0.01 8.70 -18.06
N ASN A 9 -0.94 9.62 -17.85
CA ASN A 9 -2.38 9.36 -17.94
C ASN A 9 -2.95 8.36 -16.91
N ARG A 10 -2.18 7.97 -15.88
CA ARG A 10 -2.63 7.06 -14.83
C ARG A 10 -3.03 7.81 -13.57
N LYS A 11 -4.09 7.37 -12.94
CA LYS A 11 -4.49 7.76 -11.58
C LYS A 11 -3.84 6.81 -10.59
N VAL A 12 -3.11 7.35 -9.64
CA VAL A 12 -2.38 6.57 -8.65
C VAL A 12 -2.99 6.80 -7.27
N CYS A 13 -3.40 5.74 -6.59
CA CYS A 13 -3.79 5.80 -5.19
C CYS A 13 -2.60 5.34 -4.32
N VAL A 14 -2.20 6.17 -3.36
CA VAL A 14 -1.12 5.85 -2.42
C VAL A 14 -1.69 5.76 -1.02
N THR A 15 -2.02 4.56 -0.55
CA THR A 15 -2.45 4.38 0.83
C THR A 15 -1.27 4.56 1.76
N GLY A 16 -1.49 5.25 2.88
CA GLY A 16 -0.37 5.64 3.75
C GLY A 16 0.53 6.74 3.16
N GLY A 17 0.08 7.40 2.07
CA GLY A 17 0.83 8.46 1.38
C GLY A 17 1.13 9.69 2.24
N ALA A 18 0.40 9.90 3.33
CA ALA A 18 0.66 10.96 4.30
C ALA A 18 1.67 10.58 5.40
N GLY A 19 2.11 9.32 5.45
CA GLY A 19 3.08 8.84 6.40
C GLY A 19 4.53 9.16 5.99
N PHE A 20 5.48 8.70 6.80
CA PHE A 20 6.90 8.97 6.56
C PHE A 20 7.36 8.49 5.17
N LEU A 21 7.27 7.19 4.89
CA LEU A 21 7.65 6.64 3.58
C LEU A 21 6.74 7.18 2.46
N GLY A 22 5.44 7.25 2.75
CA GLY A 22 4.44 7.66 1.78
C GLY A 22 4.65 9.06 1.23
N SER A 23 5.07 10.03 2.06
CA SER A 23 5.34 11.40 1.62
C SER A 23 6.46 11.47 0.57
N PHE A 24 7.52 10.70 0.74
CA PHE A 24 8.59 10.60 -0.26
C PHE A 24 8.14 9.90 -1.54
N VAL A 25 7.30 8.88 -1.43
CA VAL A 25 6.73 8.21 -2.61
C VAL A 25 5.84 9.16 -3.39
N VAL A 26 4.97 9.91 -2.71
CA VAL A 26 4.11 10.92 -3.34
C VAL A 26 4.94 12.00 -4.05
N GLU A 27 5.96 12.56 -3.38
CA GLU A 27 6.89 13.53 -3.98
C GLU A 27 7.53 12.99 -5.27
N LYS A 28 7.98 11.73 -5.26
CA LYS A 28 8.57 11.11 -6.45
C LYS A 28 7.55 10.84 -7.56
N LEU A 29 6.31 10.55 -7.20
CA LEU A 29 5.23 10.40 -8.16
C LEU A 29 4.87 11.74 -8.81
N GLU A 30 4.81 12.84 -8.06
CA GLU A 30 4.58 14.18 -8.59
C GLU A 30 5.59 14.55 -9.68
N GLN A 31 6.87 14.21 -9.47
CA GLN A 31 7.93 14.40 -10.45
C GLN A 31 7.72 13.57 -11.74
N ARG A 32 6.94 12.49 -11.68
CA ARG A 32 6.60 11.61 -12.81
C ARG A 32 5.33 12.04 -13.55
N GLN A 33 4.64 13.05 -13.03
CA GLN A 33 3.45 13.67 -13.63
C GLN A 33 2.34 12.66 -14.01
N PRO A 34 1.84 11.85 -13.06
CA PRO A 34 0.66 11.04 -13.30
C PRO A 34 -0.55 11.94 -13.54
N LYS A 35 -1.64 11.36 -14.04
CA LYS A 35 -2.88 12.10 -14.26
C LYS A 35 -3.46 12.64 -12.95
N ASP A 36 -3.35 11.87 -11.88
CA ASP A 36 -3.84 12.21 -10.56
C ASP A 36 -3.14 11.36 -9.49
N ILE A 37 -2.98 11.90 -8.28
CA ILE A 37 -2.48 11.20 -7.11
C ILE A 37 -3.51 11.35 -5.99
N PHE A 38 -4.13 10.24 -5.61
CA PHE A 38 -5.08 10.18 -4.51
C PHE A 38 -4.42 9.59 -3.25
N VAL A 39 -4.45 10.35 -2.16
CA VAL A 39 -3.90 9.93 -0.87
C VAL A 39 -5.04 9.83 0.15
N PRO A 40 -5.61 8.64 0.40
CA PRO A 40 -6.66 8.48 1.38
C PRO A 40 -6.14 8.74 2.80
N ARG A 41 -6.91 9.47 3.58
CA ARG A 41 -6.66 9.72 5.00
C ARG A 41 -7.50 8.77 5.84
N ILE A 42 -6.98 8.35 6.99
CA ILE A 42 -7.69 7.42 7.88
C ILE A 42 -8.99 8.03 8.43
N GLU A 43 -9.03 9.35 8.58
CA GLU A 43 -10.21 10.08 9.05
C GLU A 43 -11.40 9.95 8.09
N ASP A 44 -11.10 9.79 6.79
CA ASP A 44 -12.10 9.67 5.73
C ASP A 44 -12.31 8.22 5.30
N TYR A 45 -11.24 7.41 5.30
CA TYR A 45 -11.22 6.04 4.80
C TYR A 45 -10.43 5.12 5.74
N ASP A 46 -11.12 4.43 6.63
CA ASP A 46 -10.52 3.39 7.48
C ASP A 46 -10.41 2.07 6.70
N LEU A 47 -9.22 1.77 6.22
CA LEU A 47 -8.97 0.59 5.37
C LEU A 47 -9.14 -0.77 6.09
N THR A 48 -9.46 -0.77 7.38
CA THR A 48 -9.91 -1.98 8.08
C THR A 48 -11.39 -2.28 7.84
N LYS A 49 -12.12 -1.34 7.24
CA LYS A 49 -13.55 -1.44 6.93
C LYS A 49 -13.77 -1.58 5.43
N LEU A 50 -14.47 -2.61 5.05
CA LEU A 50 -14.75 -2.90 3.64
C LEU A 50 -15.51 -1.76 2.95
N GLU A 51 -16.50 -1.17 3.63
CA GLU A 51 -17.30 -0.07 3.09
C GLU A 51 -16.44 1.15 2.75
N ASP A 52 -15.45 1.46 3.58
CA ASP A 52 -14.53 2.57 3.35
C ASP A 52 -13.58 2.29 2.18
N ILE A 53 -13.12 1.05 2.03
CA ILE A 53 -12.32 0.61 0.88
C ILE A 53 -13.13 0.77 -0.42
N MET A 54 -14.35 0.28 -0.46
CA MET A 54 -15.22 0.38 -1.63
C MET A 54 -15.47 1.85 -2.00
N ARG A 55 -15.85 2.68 -1.02
CA ARG A 55 -16.09 4.11 -1.21
C ARG A 55 -14.83 4.84 -1.72
N MET A 56 -13.66 4.49 -1.19
CA MET A 56 -12.39 5.02 -1.64
C MET A 56 -12.12 4.67 -3.11
N LEU A 57 -12.30 3.41 -3.50
CA LEU A 57 -12.08 2.96 -4.87
C LEU A 57 -13.06 3.58 -5.86
N GLU A 58 -14.33 3.73 -5.48
CA GLU A 58 -15.34 4.42 -6.27
C GLU A 58 -15.01 5.91 -6.48
N THR A 59 -14.48 6.56 -5.45
CA THR A 59 -14.10 7.98 -5.49
C THR A 59 -12.83 8.20 -6.33
N ALA A 60 -11.77 7.46 -6.03
CA ALA A 60 -10.46 7.65 -6.66
C ALA A 60 -10.39 7.04 -8.06
N ARG A 61 -11.06 5.91 -8.30
CA ARG A 61 -10.98 5.12 -9.55
C ARG A 61 -9.54 4.98 -10.05
N PRO A 62 -8.65 4.41 -9.22
CA PRO A 62 -7.24 4.37 -9.54
C PRO A 62 -6.92 3.33 -10.61
N ASP A 63 -5.96 3.64 -11.48
CA ASP A 63 -5.36 2.66 -12.38
C ASP A 63 -4.27 1.85 -11.64
N ILE A 64 -3.58 2.50 -10.69
CA ILE A 64 -2.48 1.92 -9.92
C ILE A 64 -2.72 2.18 -8.43
N ILE A 65 -2.51 1.15 -7.60
CA ILE A 65 -2.48 1.30 -6.14
C ILE A 65 -1.09 0.99 -5.63
N ILE A 66 -0.54 1.88 -4.81
CA ILE A 66 0.66 1.65 -4.01
C ILE A 66 0.21 1.57 -2.55
N HIS A 67 0.25 0.37 -1.97
CA HIS A 67 -0.22 0.11 -0.61
C HIS A 67 0.92 0.17 0.39
N LEU A 68 0.97 1.30 1.13
CA LEU A 68 1.96 1.56 2.18
C LEU A 68 1.29 1.68 3.56
N ALA A 69 -0.04 1.77 3.61
CA ALA A 69 -0.75 1.89 4.88
C ALA A 69 -0.56 0.63 5.72
N ALA A 70 -0.19 0.85 6.96
CA ALA A 70 -0.08 -0.20 7.96
C ALA A 70 -0.28 0.38 9.36
N LEU A 71 -0.82 -0.43 10.25
CA LEU A 71 -0.67 -0.20 11.69
C LEU A 71 0.77 -0.56 12.05
N ALA A 72 1.61 0.46 12.27
CA ALA A 72 3.01 0.30 12.57
C ALA A 72 3.32 0.63 14.03
N GLY A 73 4.36 -0.01 14.55
CA GLY A 73 4.84 0.23 15.91
C GLY A 73 6.13 -0.54 16.17
N GLY A 74 6.86 -0.15 17.20
CA GLY A 74 8.07 -0.83 17.63
C GLY A 74 7.80 -2.23 18.24
N ILE A 75 8.88 -2.91 18.61
CA ILE A 75 8.83 -4.28 19.19
C ILE A 75 7.91 -4.34 20.42
N GLY A 76 7.95 -3.30 21.29
CA GLY A 76 7.11 -3.24 22.49
C GLY A 76 5.62 -3.22 22.17
N ALA A 77 5.20 -2.40 21.20
CA ALA A 77 3.81 -2.32 20.77
C ALA A 77 3.33 -3.63 20.14
N ASN A 78 4.15 -4.25 19.28
CA ASN A 78 3.84 -5.54 18.66
C ASN A 78 3.70 -6.67 19.71
N ARG A 79 4.56 -6.68 20.73
CA ARG A 79 4.45 -7.66 21.83
C ARG A 79 3.22 -7.44 22.70
N ALA A 80 2.86 -6.18 22.95
CA ALA A 80 1.69 -5.85 23.78
C ALA A 80 0.36 -6.13 23.09
N ARG A 81 0.29 -5.97 21.76
CA ARG A 81 -0.96 -6.08 20.97
C ARG A 81 -0.79 -6.91 19.69
N PRO A 82 -0.26 -8.15 19.76
CA PRO A 82 0.07 -8.91 18.55
C PRO A 82 -1.14 -9.22 17.69
N ALA A 83 -2.27 -9.57 18.28
CA ALA A 83 -3.50 -9.88 17.57
C ALA A 83 -4.07 -8.68 16.82
N GLU A 84 -4.02 -7.49 17.42
CA GLU A 84 -4.49 -6.25 16.77
C GLU A 84 -3.65 -5.89 15.54
N PHE A 85 -2.32 -5.94 15.68
CA PHE A 85 -1.40 -5.66 14.57
C PHE A 85 -1.59 -6.66 13.42
N PHE A 86 -1.66 -7.95 13.75
CA PHE A 86 -1.91 -8.98 12.76
C PHE A 86 -3.25 -8.77 12.04
N TYR A 87 -4.34 -8.66 12.82
CA TYR A 87 -5.68 -8.54 12.27
C TYR A 87 -5.84 -7.31 11.37
N LYS A 88 -5.50 -6.12 11.88
CA LYS A 88 -5.69 -4.87 11.13
C LYS A 88 -4.85 -4.82 9.87
N ASN A 89 -3.58 -5.22 9.93
CA ASN A 89 -2.72 -5.21 8.75
C ASN A 89 -3.15 -6.24 7.72
N LEU A 90 -3.53 -7.44 8.16
CA LEU A 90 -4.03 -8.47 7.26
C LEU A 90 -5.32 -8.02 6.57
N MET A 91 -6.28 -7.51 7.32
CA MET A 91 -7.57 -7.08 6.77
C MET A 91 -7.41 -5.91 5.80
N MET A 92 -6.61 -4.91 6.10
CA MET A 92 -6.33 -3.82 5.16
C MET A 92 -5.75 -4.35 3.84
N GLY A 93 -4.74 -5.20 3.91
CA GLY A 93 -4.07 -5.72 2.72
C GLY A 93 -4.95 -6.64 1.88
N VAL A 94 -5.57 -7.63 2.52
CA VAL A 94 -6.39 -8.65 1.83
C VAL A 94 -7.65 -8.04 1.21
N GLN A 95 -8.39 -7.23 1.96
CA GLN A 95 -9.61 -6.60 1.46
C GLN A 95 -9.30 -5.62 0.34
N LEU A 96 -8.31 -4.75 0.53
CA LEU A 96 -7.95 -3.78 -0.50
C LEU A 96 -7.48 -4.46 -1.79
N MET A 97 -6.68 -5.51 -1.70
CA MET A 97 -6.22 -6.26 -2.87
C MET A 97 -7.39 -6.93 -3.60
N HIS A 98 -8.30 -7.54 -2.85
CA HIS A 98 -9.49 -8.17 -3.43
C HIS A 98 -10.39 -7.15 -4.13
N GLU A 99 -10.71 -6.04 -3.48
CA GLU A 99 -11.55 -4.99 -4.05
C GLU A 99 -10.87 -4.28 -5.22
N ALA A 100 -9.55 -4.08 -5.17
CA ALA A 100 -8.80 -3.56 -6.30
C ALA A 100 -8.95 -4.43 -7.56
N TRP A 101 -8.90 -5.75 -7.39
CA TRP A 101 -9.17 -6.69 -8.47
C TRP A 101 -10.61 -6.59 -8.99
N GLN A 102 -11.61 -6.53 -8.12
CA GLN A 102 -13.02 -6.36 -8.50
C GLN A 102 -13.26 -5.07 -9.28
N HIS A 103 -12.59 -3.98 -8.89
CA HIS A 103 -12.64 -2.67 -9.55
C HIS A 103 -11.70 -2.56 -10.77
N LYS A 104 -11.07 -3.68 -11.18
CA LYS A 104 -10.19 -3.76 -12.35
C LYS A 104 -9.01 -2.79 -12.31
N VAL A 105 -8.46 -2.57 -11.13
CA VAL A 105 -7.20 -1.83 -10.97
C VAL A 105 -6.10 -2.57 -11.73
N GLU A 106 -5.37 -1.87 -12.59
CA GLU A 106 -4.41 -2.49 -13.49
C GLU A 106 -3.16 -3.00 -12.78
N LYS A 107 -2.72 -2.29 -11.72
CA LYS A 107 -1.53 -2.66 -10.96
C LYS A 107 -1.71 -2.40 -9.47
N PHE A 108 -1.42 -3.41 -8.68
CA PHE A 108 -1.37 -3.33 -7.23
C PHE A 108 0.06 -3.59 -6.75
N VAL A 109 0.64 -2.63 -6.02
CA VAL A 109 1.99 -2.74 -5.44
C VAL A 109 1.83 -2.78 -3.92
N ALA A 110 2.11 -3.92 -3.30
CA ALA A 110 2.19 -4.06 -1.86
C ALA A 110 3.65 -3.99 -1.41
N VAL A 111 3.92 -3.16 -0.41
CA VAL A 111 5.24 -3.12 0.20
C VAL A 111 5.34 -4.18 1.28
N GLY A 112 6.25 -5.13 1.08
CA GLY A 112 6.52 -6.20 2.02
C GLY A 112 7.45 -5.77 3.15
N THR A 113 7.89 -6.74 3.93
CA THR A 113 8.78 -6.55 5.08
C THR A 113 9.94 -7.53 5.04
N ILE A 114 11.10 -7.08 5.50
CA ILE A 114 12.25 -7.96 5.70
C ILE A 114 11.95 -9.10 6.69
N CYS A 115 10.99 -8.90 7.60
CA CYS A 115 10.57 -9.91 8.57
C CYS A 115 9.81 -11.09 7.93
N ALA A 116 9.51 -11.05 6.63
CA ALA A 116 8.94 -12.18 5.90
C ALA A 116 9.98 -13.30 5.68
N TYR A 117 11.28 -12.96 5.69
CA TYR A 117 12.34 -13.96 5.52
C TYR A 117 12.47 -14.85 6.74
N PRO A 118 12.75 -16.16 6.56
CA PRO A 118 13.01 -17.08 7.67
C PRO A 118 14.16 -16.60 8.56
N LYS A 119 14.08 -16.91 9.86
CA LYS A 119 15.03 -16.44 10.90
C LYS A 119 16.50 -16.69 10.56
N PHE A 120 16.80 -17.79 9.91
CA PHE A 120 18.16 -18.22 9.60
C PHE A 120 18.50 -18.08 8.11
N THR A 121 17.83 -17.19 7.40
CA THR A 121 18.16 -16.92 6.01
C THR A 121 19.57 -16.36 5.86
N PRO A 122 20.41 -16.90 4.96
CA PRO A 122 21.74 -16.37 4.69
C PRO A 122 21.72 -14.92 4.22
N LEU A 123 22.77 -14.17 4.55
CA LEU A 123 22.95 -12.80 4.08
C LEU A 123 23.88 -12.77 2.86
N PRO A 124 23.63 -11.87 1.88
CA PRO A 124 22.45 -10.99 1.75
C PRO A 124 21.19 -11.76 1.40
N PHE A 125 20.02 -11.27 1.83
CA PHE A 125 18.73 -11.88 1.48
C PHE A 125 18.49 -11.84 -0.04
N LYS A 126 17.95 -12.93 -0.57
CA LYS A 126 17.56 -13.06 -1.98
C LYS A 126 16.08 -13.43 -2.05
N GLU A 127 15.39 -13.01 -3.13
CA GLU A 127 13.96 -13.28 -3.31
C GLU A 127 13.63 -14.77 -3.28
N GLU A 128 14.53 -15.61 -3.78
CA GLU A 128 14.41 -17.07 -3.73
C GLU A 128 14.42 -17.68 -2.32
N ASN A 129 14.70 -16.87 -1.28
CA ASN A 129 14.70 -17.31 0.11
C ASN A 129 13.36 -17.08 0.83
N LEU A 130 12.34 -16.53 0.13
CA LEU A 130 10.98 -16.34 0.64
C LEU A 130 10.12 -17.59 0.54
#